data_fbc3fc15289ad3814019444080ec8519
#
_entry.id   fbc3fc15289ad3814019444080ec8519
#
_cell.length_a   1.000
_cell.length_b   1.000
_cell.length_c   1.000
_cell.angle_alpha   90.00
_cell.angle_beta   90.00
_cell.angle_gamma   90.00
#
_symmetry.space_group_name_H-M   'P 1'
#
loop_
_entity.id
_entity.type
_entity.pdbx_description
1 polymer ?
#
loop_
_entity_poly.entity_id
_entity_poly.type
_entity_poly.pdbx_seq_one_letter_code
_entity_poly.pdbx_strand_id
1 'polypeptide(L)'
;MSDHLKRLRAPDSWHIAKKTSTFVAKTAPGPHNANAMPIAVWLRDHMNFARNMKEVKQILGQNDVIINGRPCRDPRMGIGIFDIISLPKIGKHYRILRDKKGRHKTIEITAESAKTRLAKVRNKTIIPGGKVQLNLRFGANVLGDNQYKPGDSVVISLQPE
;
A
#
# COMPACT_ATOMS: atom_id res chain seq x y z
N MET A 1 25.26 -4.66 -1.78
CA MET A 1 23.99 -4.90 -2.52
C MET A 1 23.73 -3.74 -3.46
N SER A 2 23.34 -3.99 -4.72
CA SER A 2 23.05 -2.89 -5.66
C SER A 2 21.69 -2.26 -5.34
N ASP A 3 21.59 -0.92 -5.47
CA ASP A 3 20.35 -0.18 -5.22
C ASP A 3 19.38 -0.19 -6.40
N HIS A 4 19.73 -0.78 -7.52
CA HIS A 4 18.89 -0.87 -8.69
C HIS A 4 18.25 -2.25 -8.85
N LEU A 5 17.10 -2.28 -9.50
CA LEU A 5 16.39 -3.49 -9.89
C LEU A 5 16.23 -3.51 -11.41
N LYS A 6 16.69 -4.57 -12.04
CA LYS A 6 16.43 -4.79 -13.48
C LYS A 6 14.96 -5.14 -13.68
N ARG A 7 14.33 -4.52 -14.67
CA ARG A 7 12.88 -4.69 -14.93
C ARG A 7 12.51 -6.15 -15.24
N LEU A 8 13.37 -6.91 -15.88
CA LEU A 8 13.17 -8.34 -16.12
C LEU A 8 13.06 -9.17 -14.83
N ARG A 9 13.68 -8.72 -13.73
CA ARG A 9 13.63 -9.35 -12.41
C ARG A 9 12.49 -8.84 -11.52
N ALA A 10 11.67 -7.91 -12.02
CA ALA A 10 10.50 -7.45 -11.27
C ALA A 10 9.57 -8.61 -10.93
N PRO A 11 8.99 -8.66 -9.72
CA PRO A 11 8.03 -9.69 -9.34
C PRO A 11 6.86 -9.78 -10.32
N ASP A 12 6.42 -11.00 -10.63
CA ASP A 12 5.29 -11.22 -11.55
C ASP A 12 3.97 -10.68 -10.98
N SER A 13 3.89 -10.56 -9.65
CA SER A 13 2.77 -9.94 -8.96
C SER A 13 2.54 -8.47 -9.33
N TRP A 14 3.56 -7.76 -9.81
CA TRP A 14 3.40 -6.37 -10.23
C TRP A 14 2.63 -6.21 -11.54
N HIS A 15 2.60 -7.25 -12.37
CA HIS A 15 1.87 -7.26 -13.64
C HIS A 15 2.23 -6.08 -14.55
N ILE A 16 3.49 -5.88 -14.83
CA ILE A 16 4.03 -4.82 -15.68
C ILE A 16 4.70 -5.40 -16.93
N ALA A 17 4.75 -4.59 -18.00
CA ALA A 17 5.51 -4.94 -19.19
C ALA A 17 7.01 -4.97 -18.89
N LYS A 18 7.67 -6.13 -19.07
CA LYS A 18 9.05 -6.34 -18.61
C LYS A 18 10.14 -5.87 -19.58
N LYS A 19 9.81 -5.71 -20.86
CA LYS A 19 10.78 -5.38 -21.92
C LYS A 19 10.79 -3.92 -22.36
N THR A 20 10.09 -3.03 -21.67
CA THR A 20 9.95 -1.62 -22.04
C THR A 20 11.12 -0.74 -21.61
N SER A 21 11.86 -1.14 -20.58
CA SER A 21 13.03 -0.42 -20.08
C SER A 21 13.95 -1.34 -19.30
N THR A 22 15.22 -0.95 -19.13
CA THR A 22 16.24 -1.74 -18.44
C THR A 22 16.00 -1.85 -16.95
N PHE A 23 15.59 -0.75 -16.31
CA PHE A 23 15.44 -0.67 -14.85
C PHE A 23 14.01 -0.33 -14.44
N VAL A 24 13.68 -0.69 -13.21
CA VAL A 24 12.41 -0.35 -12.55
C VAL A 24 12.69 0.11 -11.12
N ALA A 25 11.80 0.90 -10.55
CA ALA A 25 11.90 1.32 -9.16
C ALA A 25 11.92 0.11 -8.22
N LYS A 26 12.90 0.07 -7.30
CA LYS A 26 12.99 -0.93 -6.25
C LYS A 26 12.14 -0.48 -5.07
N THR A 27 11.40 -1.40 -4.47
CA THR A 27 10.58 -1.10 -3.29
C THR A 27 11.48 -0.79 -2.09
N ALA A 28 11.16 0.26 -1.35
CA ALA A 28 11.76 0.52 -0.05
C ALA A 28 11.29 -0.51 0.99
N PRO A 29 12.06 -0.76 2.07
CA PRO A 29 11.60 -1.57 3.19
C PRO A 29 10.27 -1.06 3.73
N GLY A 30 9.35 -1.95 4.04
CA GLY A 30 8.02 -1.56 4.50
C GLY A 30 7.10 -2.74 4.83
N PRO A 31 5.83 -2.46 5.13
CA PRO A 31 4.92 -3.43 5.75
C PRO A 31 4.57 -4.64 4.87
N HIS A 32 4.69 -4.55 3.56
CA HIS A 32 4.32 -5.63 2.63
C HIS A 32 5.49 -6.51 2.18
N ASN A 33 6.73 -6.18 2.59
CA ASN A 33 7.94 -6.93 2.26
C ASN A 33 8.07 -7.24 0.75
N ALA A 34 8.38 -8.49 0.42
CA ALA A 34 8.56 -8.96 -0.97
C ALA A 34 7.28 -8.87 -1.84
N ASN A 35 6.12 -8.74 -1.22
CA ASN A 35 4.84 -8.62 -1.92
C ASN A 35 4.45 -7.17 -2.23
N ALA A 36 5.27 -6.21 -1.85
CA ALA A 36 5.04 -4.81 -2.11
C ALA A 36 5.34 -4.42 -3.55
N MET A 37 4.54 -3.49 -4.09
CA MET A 37 4.81 -2.81 -5.34
C MET A 37 5.10 -1.34 -5.06
N PRO A 38 6.16 -0.72 -5.64
CA PRO A 38 6.42 0.70 -5.42
C PRO A 38 5.28 1.56 -5.95
N ILE A 39 4.92 2.62 -5.22
CA ILE A 39 3.87 3.55 -5.66
C ILE A 39 4.22 4.19 -7.02
N ALA A 40 5.50 4.37 -7.33
CA ALA A 40 5.95 4.88 -8.62
C ALA A 40 5.56 3.96 -9.79
N VAL A 41 5.63 2.64 -9.59
CA VAL A 41 5.21 1.66 -10.59
C VAL A 41 3.69 1.70 -10.77
N TRP A 42 2.94 1.83 -9.68
CA TRP A 42 1.50 1.96 -9.74
C TRP A 42 1.05 3.21 -10.50
N LEU A 43 1.62 4.36 -10.18
CA LEU A 43 1.29 5.63 -10.86
C LEU A 43 1.64 5.63 -12.35
N ARG A 44 2.74 4.98 -12.73
CA ARG A 44 3.25 4.99 -14.09
C ARG A 44 2.72 3.85 -14.94
N ASP A 45 2.86 2.60 -14.44
CA ASP A 45 2.63 1.40 -15.26
C ASP A 45 1.18 0.87 -15.14
N HIS A 46 0.50 1.09 -14.01
CA HIS A 46 -0.89 0.67 -13.81
C HIS A 46 -1.90 1.74 -14.20
N MET A 47 -1.71 2.96 -13.71
CA MET A 47 -2.69 4.04 -13.84
C MET A 47 -2.36 5.03 -14.97
N ASN A 48 -1.12 5.04 -15.46
CA ASN A 48 -0.64 5.97 -16.49
C ASN A 48 -0.83 7.46 -16.14
N PHE A 49 -0.80 7.80 -14.84
CA PHE A 49 -0.86 9.19 -14.38
C PHE A 49 0.47 9.92 -14.52
N ALA A 50 1.56 9.18 -14.67
CA ALA A 50 2.89 9.72 -14.91
C ALA A 50 3.61 8.91 -15.98
N ARG A 51 4.42 9.56 -16.79
CA ARG A 51 5.22 8.93 -17.86
C ARG A 51 6.60 8.52 -17.36
N ASN A 52 7.16 9.29 -16.45
CA ASN A 52 8.52 9.10 -15.95
C ASN A 52 8.63 9.34 -14.45
N MET A 53 9.80 9.03 -13.87
CA MET A 53 10.05 9.16 -12.44
C MET A 53 10.05 10.63 -11.96
N LYS A 54 10.39 11.59 -12.82
CA LYS A 54 10.37 13.02 -12.49
C LYS A 54 8.94 13.49 -12.21
N GLU A 55 8.02 13.11 -13.08
CA GLU A 55 6.58 13.39 -12.91
C GLU A 55 6.01 12.71 -11.65
N VAL A 56 6.39 11.45 -11.39
CA VAL A 56 6.00 10.75 -10.15
C VAL A 56 6.44 11.55 -8.92
N LYS A 57 7.70 11.99 -8.87
CA LYS A 57 8.22 12.78 -7.75
C LYS A 57 7.49 14.12 -7.60
N GLN A 58 7.11 14.73 -8.70
CA GLN A 58 6.35 15.99 -8.69
C GLN A 58 4.96 15.78 -8.10
N ILE A 59 4.22 14.75 -8.53
CA ILE A 59 2.90 14.38 -8.00
C ILE A 59 3.00 14.10 -6.49
N LEU A 60 3.97 13.30 -6.06
CA LEU A 60 4.16 12.96 -4.66
C LEU A 60 4.59 14.17 -3.82
N GLY A 61 5.40 15.07 -4.38
CA GLY A 61 5.83 16.31 -3.71
C GLY A 61 4.68 17.28 -3.43
N GLN A 62 3.63 17.25 -4.24
CA GLN A 62 2.42 18.05 -4.06
C GLN A 62 1.42 17.45 -3.05
N ASN A 63 1.76 16.31 -2.44
CA ASN A 63 0.88 15.51 -1.56
C ASN A 63 -0.43 15.06 -2.25
N ASP A 64 -0.42 14.92 -3.56
CA ASP A 64 -1.59 14.48 -4.35
C ASP A 64 -1.91 12.99 -4.20
N VAL A 65 -1.09 12.24 -3.44
CA VAL A 65 -1.28 10.82 -3.18
C VAL A 65 -1.29 10.55 -1.69
N ILE A 66 -2.40 9.99 -1.21
CA ILE A 66 -2.59 9.60 0.18
C ILE A 66 -2.72 8.07 0.23
N ILE A 67 -1.90 7.41 1.04
CA ILE A 67 -1.94 5.96 1.24
C ILE A 67 -2.40 5.68 2.66
N ASN A 68 -3.50 4.96 2.82
CA ASN A 68 -4.08 4.61 4.12
C ASN A 68 -4.26 5.84 5.05
N GLY A 69 -4.71 6.98 4.51
CA GLY A 69 -4.92 8.22 5.26
C GLY A 69 -3.66 9.06 5.50
N ARG A 70 -2.49 8.67 5.00
CA ARG A 70 -1.23 9.39 5.16
C ARG A 70 -0.66 9.84 3.81
N PRO A 71 -0.19 11.09 3.67
CA PRO A 71 0.43 11.56 2.43
C PRO A 71 1.72 10.77 2.15
N CYS A 72 1.88 10.33 0.91
CA CYS A 72 3.06 9.61 0.46
C CYS A 72 3.98 10.54 -0.31
N ARG A 73 5.26 10.62 0.08
CA ARG A 73 6.29 11.42 -0.58
C ARG A 73 7.40 10.57 -1.21
N ASP A 74 7.55 9.32 -0.78
CA ASP A 74 8.58 8.43 -1.29
C ASP A 74 8.06 7.61 -2.47
N PRO A 75 8.63 7.78 -3.70
CA PRO A 75 8.24 7.00 -4.86
C PRO A 75 8.53 5.50 -4.73
N ARG A 76 9.40 5.10 -3.80
CA ARG A 76 9.76 3.71 -3.51
C ARG A 76 8.87 3.07 -2.45
N MET A 77 7.95 3.82 -1.86
CA MET A 77 7.02 3.29 -0.85
C MET A 77 6.24 2.11 -1.42
N GLY A 78 6.28 0.98 -0.70
CA GLY A 78 5.59 -0.24 -1.09
C GLY A 78 4.11 -0.20 -0.73
N ILE A 79 3.28 -0.44 -1.72
CA ILE A 79 1.83 -0.68 -1.56
C ILE A 79 1.54 -2.17 -1.75
N GLY A 80 0.49 -2.64 -1.11
CA GLY A 80 0.12 -4.05 -1.18
C GLY A 80 -1.36 -4.28 -1.00
N ILE A 81 -1.72 -5.52 -0.72
CA ILE A 81 -3.12 -5.94 -0.60
C ILE A 81 -3.85 -5.17 0.51
N PHE A 82 -5.07 -4.76 0.21
CA PHE A 82 -5.96 -3.95 1.05
C PHE A 82 -5.51 -2.51 1.30
N ASP A 83 -4.39 -2.06 0.74
CA ASP A 83 -4.05 -0.64 0.82
C ASP A 83 -5.02 0.20 0.01
N ILE A 84 -5.32 1.37 0.58
CA ILE A 84 -6.21 2.36 -0.03
C ILE A 84 -5.37 3.54 -0.48
N ILE A 85 -5.50 3.88 -1.76
CA ILE A 85 -4.83 5.01 -2.37
C ILE A 85 -5.89 6.04 -2.74
N SER A 86 -5.79 7.21 -2.15
CA SER A 86 -6.69 8.34 -2.43
C SER A 86 -5.94 9.41 -3.20
N LEU A 87 -6.59 9.92 -4.23
CA LEU A 87 -6.11 11.01 -5.07
C LEU A 87 -7.03 12.23 -4.90
N PRO A 88 -6.79 13.10 -3.92
CA PRO A 88 -7.69 14.21 -3.57
C PRO A 88 -7.95 15.14 -4.76
N LYS A 89 -6.95 15.41 -5.58
CA LYS A 89 -7.03 16.30 -6.72
C LYS A 89 -8.02 15.84 -7.80
N ILE A 90 -8.19 14.51 -7.93
CA ILE A 90 -9.10 13.89 -8.90
C ILE A 90 -10.41 13.44 -8.23
N GLY A 91 -10.45 13.41 -6.89
CA GLY A 91 -11.57 12.90 -6.10
C GLY A 91 -11.78 11.39 -6.24
N LYS A 92 -10.75 10.63 -6.58
CA LYS A 92 -10.83 9.18 -6.77
C LYS A 92 -10.10 8.42 -5.69
N HIS A 93 -10.66 7.25 -5.37
CA HIS A 93 -10.13 6.34 -4.37
C HIS A 93 -9.98 4.94 -4.97
N TYR A 94 -8.87 4.28 -4.66
CA TYR A 94 -8.54 2.95 -5.17
C TYR A 94 -8.16 2.03 -4.05
N ARG A 95 -8.52 0.76 -4.18
CA ARG A 95 -8.08 -0.32 -3.30
C ARG A 95 -7.26 -1.32 -4.08
N ILE A 96 -6.13 -1.73 -3.52
CA ILE A 96 -5.28 -2.75 -4.12
C ILE A 96 -5.75 -4.12 -3.65
N LEU A 97 -6.09 -4.97 -4.58
CA LEU A 97 -6.42 -6.37 -4.36
C LEU A 97 -5.49 -7.27 -5.16
N ARG A 98 -5.74 -8.56 -5.15
CA ARG A 98 -5.06 -9.56 -5.99
C ARG A 98 -6.06 -10.31 -6.85
N ASP A 99 -5.63 -10.65 -8.06
CA ASP A 99 -6.36 -11.53 -8.94
C ASP A 99 -6.12 -13.02 -8.59
N LYS A 100 -6.79 -13.92 -9.30
CA LYS A 100 -6.64 -15.37 -9.14
C LYS A 100 -5.20 -15.88 -9.38
N LYS A 101 -4.39 -15.12 -10.11
CA LYS A 101 -2.99 -15.42 -10.43
C LYS A 101 -2.00 -14.75 -9.45
N GLY A 102 -2.48 -14.12 -8.39
CA GLY A 102 -1.66 -13.44 -7.39
C GLY A 102 -1.10 -12.09 -7.84
N ARG A 103 -1.59 -11.50 -8.92
CA ARG A 103 -1.14 -10.20 -9.43
C ARG A 103 -1.90 -9.07 -8.75
N HIS A 104 -1.26 -7.93 -8.59
CA HIS A 104 -1.92 -6.73 -8.08
C HIS A 104 -3.00 -6.24 -9.05
N LYS A 105 -4.19 -6.03 -8.54
CA LYS A 105 -5.34 -5.46 -9.25
C LYS A 105 -5.83 -4.23 -8.51
N THR A 106 -6.02 -3.14 -9.23
CA THR A 106 -6.58 -1.90 -8.71
C THR A 106 -8.08 -1.87 -8.94
N ILE A 107 -8.84 -1.55 -7.91
CA ILE A 107 -10.30 -1.39 -7.99
C ILE A 107 -10.65 0.01 -7.49
N GLU A 108 -11.43 0.74 -8.27
CA GLU A 108 -11.99 2.02 -7.85
C GLU A 108 -13.08 1.79 -6.80
N ILE A 109 -13.07 2.58 -5.74
CA ILE A 109 -13.99 2.47 -4.60
C ILE A 109 -14.62 3.83 -4.29
N THR A 110 -15.73 3.80 -3.56
CA THR A 110 -16.40 5.02 -3.09
C THR A 110 -15.62 5.68 -1.96
N ALA A 111 -15.83 6.98 -1.74
CA ALA A 111 -15.20 7.73 -0.66
C ALA A 111 -15.53 7.15 0.73
N GLU A 112 -16.72 6.60 0.92
CA GLU A 112 -17.12 5.94 2.17
C GLU A 112 -16.31 4.66 2.41
N SER A 113 -16.16 3.82 1.39
CA SER A 113 -15.36 2.60 1.46
C SER A 113 -13.86 2.89 1.66
N ALA A 114 -13.40 4.07 1.28
CA ALA A 114 -12.01 4.51 1.46
C ALA A 114 -11.69 4.90 2.91
N LYS A 115 -12.69 5.09 3.76
CA LYS A 115 -12.51 5.42 5.18
C LYS A 115 -12.14 4.21 6.03
N THR A 116 -12.38 3.01 5.53
CA THR A 116 -12.18 1.77 6.29
C THR A 116 -11.29 0.79 5.54
N ARG A 117 -10.46 0.07 6.29
CA ARG A 117 -9.55 -0.94 5.79
C ARG A 117 -9.72 -2.25 6.53
N LEU A 118 -9.76 -3.36 5.80
CA LEU A 118 -9.71 -4.70 6.38
C LEU A 118 -8.28 -5.03 6.79
N ALA A 119 -8.10 -5.55 8.01
CA ALA A 119 -6.83 -6.00 8.52
C ALA A 119 -6.96 -7.29 9.31
N LYS A 120 -5.92 -8.12 9.29
CA LYS A 120 -5.88 -9.38 10.03
C LYS A 120 -5.02 -9.23 11.28
N VAL A 121 -5.52 -9.66 12.43
CA VAL A 121 -4.77 -9.69 13.68
C VAL A 121 -3.69 -10.76 13.58
N ARG A 122 -2.44 -10.35 13.77
CA ARG A 122 -1.29 -11.24 13.76
C ARG A 122 -1.00 -11.78 15.16
N ASN A 123 -0.90 -10.89 16.12
CA ASN A 123 -0.71 -11.21 17.54
C ASN A 123 -1.24 -10.07 18.42
N LYS A 124 -1.21 -10.28 19.72
CA LYS A 124 -1.57 -9.30 20.74
C LYS A 124 -0.39 -9.04 21.66
N THR A 125 -0.27 -7.80 22.14
CA THR A 125 0.74 -7.39 23.11
C THR A 125 0.06 -6.58 24.20
N ILE A 126 0.37 -6.87 25.45
CA ILE A 126 -0.08 -6.06 26.57
C ILE A 126 0.95 -4.94 26.76
N ILE A 127 0.48 -3.70 26.73
CA ILE A 127 1.33 -2.51 26.93
C ILE A 127 1.18 -1.99 28.36
N PRO A 128 2.09 -1.12 28.83
CA PRO A 128 1.98 -0.48 30.13
C PRO A 128 0.60 0.13 30.34
N GLY A 129 0.03 -0.09 31.53
CA GLY A 129 -1.34 0.30 31.87
C GLY A 129 -2.40 -0.77 31.57
N GLY A 130 -2.00 -2.02 31.27
CA GLY A 130 -2.91 -3.15 31.09
C GLY A 130 -3.74 -3.12 29.78
N LYS A 131 -3.45 -2.17 28.91
CA LYS A 131 -4.15 -2.07 27.61
C LYS A 131 -3.65 -3.11 26.62
N VAL A 132 -4.56 -3.64 25.83
CA VAL A 132 -4.25 -4.62 24.78
C VAL A 132 -3.99 -3.91 23.47
N GLN A 133 -2.82 -4.15 22.88
CA GLN A 133 -2.48 -3.72 21.54
C GLN A 133 -2.65 -4.89 20.57
N LEU A 134 -3.44 -4.72 19.54
CA LEU A 134 -3.58 -5.64 18.44
C LEU A 134 -2.54 -5.30 17.36
N ASN A 135 -1.64 -6.23 17.11
CA ASN A 135 -0.65 -6.08 16.04
C ASN A 135 -1.22 -6.67 14.76
N LEU A 136 -1.53 -5.82 13.82
CA LEU A 136 -2.17 -6.20 12.57
C LEU A 136 -1.14 -6.52 11.49
N ARG A 137 -1.55 -7.32 10.52
CA ARG A 137 -0.74 -7.56 9.33
C ARG A 137 -0.52 -6.23 8.59
N PHE A 138 0.66 -6.10 7.97
CA PHE A 138 1.05 -4.93 7.19
C PHE A 138 1.24 -3.65 8.00
N GLY A 139 1.73 -3.79 9.24
CA GLY A 139 2.35 -2.73 10.02
C GLY A 139 1.41 -1.78 10.77
N ALA A 140 0.11 -2.04 10.79
CA ALA A 140 -0.81 -1.29 11.63
C ALA A 140 -0.89 -1.89 13.04
N ASN A 141 -0.94 -1.03 14.06
CA ASN A 141 -1.19 -1.42 15.45
C ASN A 141 -2.35 -0.56 15.96
N VAL A 142 -3.29 -1.21 16.64
CA VAL A 142 -4.49 -0.57 17.16
C VAL A 142 -4.70 -1.01 18.61
N LEU A 143 -5.12 -0.10 19.46
CA LEU A 143 -5.61 -0.46 20.80
C LEU A 143 -6.99 -1.08 20.65
N GLY A 144 -7.21 -2.20 21.28
CA GLY A 144 -8.48 -2.92 21.18
C GLY A 144 -8.73 -3.81 22.37
N ASP A 145 -9.87 -4.48 22.34
CA ASP A 145 -10.30 -5.36 23.40
C ASP A 145 -9.61 -6.72 23.37
N ASN A 146 -9.55 -7.38 24.51
CA ASN A 146 -8.93 -8.70 24.63
C ASN A 146 -9.75 -9.83 23.97
N GLN A 147 -10.97 -9.54 23.54
CA GLN A 147 -11.85 -10.51 22.87
C GLN A 147 -11.30 -10.98 21.51
N TYR A 148 -10.58 -10.14 20.79
CA TYR A 148 -10.02 -10.50 19.49
C TYR A 148 -8.88 -11.52 19.64
N LYS A 149 -8.87 -12.52 18.76
CA LYS A 149 -7.85 -13.59 18.72
C LYS A 149 -6.89 -13.39 17.53
N PRO A 150 -5.63 -13.86 17.65
CA PRO A 150 -4.76 -13.97 16.48
C PRO A 150 -5.43 -14.80 15.38
N GLY A 151 -5.44 -14.27 14.16
CA GLY A 151 -6.13 -14.87 13.02
C GLY A 151 -7.47 -14.21 12.68
N ASP A 152 -8.07 -13.47 13.59
CA ASP A 152 -9.31 -12.73 13.32
C ASP A 152 -9.07 -11.59 12.31
N SER A 153 -10.11 -11.25 11.59
CA SER A 153 -10.09 -10.09 10.68
C SER A 153 -10.94 -8.97 11.26
N VAL A 154 -10.36 -7.77 11.26
CA VAL A 154 -11.01 -6.57 11.81
C VAL A 154 -11.06 -5.48 10.75
N VAL A 155 -12.07 -4.64 10.83
CA VAL A 155 -12.17 -3.43 10.01
C VAL A 155 -11.67 -2.27 10.86
N ILE A 156 -10.67 -1.54 10.36
CA ILE A 156 -10.11 -0.37 11.03
C ILE A 156 -10.49 0.90 10.28
N SER A 157 -10.80 1.95 11.02
CA SER A 157 -10.97 3.30 10.46
C SER A 157 -9.60 3.89 10.15
N LEU A 158 -9.49 4.57 9.01
CA LEU A 158 -8.28 5.27 8.56
C LEU A 158 -8.31 6.77 8.88
N GLN A 159 -9.43 7.27 9.34
CA GLN A 159 -9.53 8.66 9.79
C GLN A 159 -9.20 8.74 11.27
N PRO A 160 -8.37 9.71 11.69
CA PRO A 160 -8.30 10.09 13.10
C PRO A 160 -9.70 10.57 13.51
N GLU A 161 -10.17 10.10 14.64
CA GLU A 161 -11.34 10.66 15.30
C GLU A 161 -11.11 12.12 15.67
#